data_439b5289f6fb0786b065faa1023a5c23
#
_entry.id   439b5289f6fb0786b065faa1023a5c23
#
_cell.length_a   1.000
_cell.length_b   1.000
_cell.length_c   1.000
_cell.angle_alpha   90.00
_cell.angle_beta   90.00
_cell.angle_gamma   90.00
#
_symmetry.space_group_name_H-M   'P 1'
#
loop_
_entity.id
_entity.type
_entity.pdbx_description
1 polymer ?
#
loop_
_entity_poly.entity_id
_entity_poly.type
_entity_poly.pdbx_seq_one_letter_code
_entity_poly.pdbx_strand_id
1 'polypeptide(L)'
;MKNEKNAGGPAAYVMKRKTGIQFLILAVLIGVIAAATVGSAVGLHAAMDRSTQSYVKDVAAQLAADIDGRLKNNSDELELVGDSLIRMQDRGNEAVRDYLQRKSAILDLDFMAVIGMDGTVVSTSEAVENLRELPGIRDSLAGRRGVSFLDGQTIVCSVPLYEGEKVVGALAGSREKE
;
A
#
# COMPACT_ATOMS: atom_id res chain seq x y z
N MET A 1 29.10 94.87 -24.23
CA MET A 1 27.71 95.14 -24.66
C MET A 1 27.20 93.89 -25.40
N LYS A 2 26.03 93.53 -25.06
CA LYS A 2 24.99 92.70 -25.65
C LYS A 2 24.73 91.37 -24.84
N ASN A 3 23.64 91.47 -24.13
CA ASN A 3 22.87 90.38 -23.53
C ASN A 3 22.30 89.48 -24.61
N GLU A 4 22.48 88.18 -24.48
CA GLU A 4 21.59 87.24 -25.10
C GLU A 4 20.86 86.40 -24.03
N LYS A 5 19.55 86.67 -23.97
CA LYS A 5 18.54 86.05 -23.17
C LYS A 5 18.33 84.60 -23.61
N ASN A 6 18.52 83.72 -22.71
CA ASN A 6 18.19 82.28 -22.79
C ASN A 6 16.66 82.19 -22.89
N ALA A 7 16.13 81.84 -24.07
CA ALA A 7 14.75 81.48 -24.29
C ALA A 7 14.58 79.97 -24.18
N GLY A 8 14.54 79.45 -22.95
CA GLY A 8 14.11 78.09 -22.69
C GLY A 8 12.59 78.00 -22.84
N GLY A 9 12.10 77.59 -24.02
CA GLY A 9 10.71 77.54 -24.36
C GLY A 9 9.97 76.37 -23.61
N PRO A 10 8.64 76.53 -23.43
CA PRO A 10 7.74 75.64 -22.70
C PRO A 10 7.70 74.15 -23.26
N ALA A 11 8.21 73.93 -24.47
CA ALA A 11 8.22 72.63 -25.12
C ALA A 11 9.10 71.59 -24.45
N ALA A 12 10.22 72.00 -23.82
CA ALA A 12 11.13 71.05 -23.12
C ALA A 12 10.51 70.48 -21.82
N TYR A 13 9.63 71.21 -21.16
CA TYR A 13 8.97 70.81 -19.94
C TYR A 13 7.82 69.83 -20.20
N VAL A 14 7.11 69.93 -21.30
CA VAL A 14 6.01 69.04 -21.72
C VAL A 14 6.56 67.69 -22.17
N MET A 15 7.74 67.65 -22.81
CA MET A 15 8.36 66.45 -23.31
C MET A 15 8.90 65.58 -22.18
N LYS A 16 9.49 66.12 -21.12
CA LYS A 16 9.95 65.42 -19.94
C LYS A 16 8.81 64.78 -19.12
N ARG A 17 7.64 65.42 -19.09
CA ARG A 17 6.46 64.94 -18.37
C ARG A 17 5.78 63.75 -19.06
N LYS A 18 5.75 63.72 -20.39
CA LYS A 18 5.22 62.62 -21.19
C LYS A 18 6.08 61.35 -21.05
N THR A 19 7.39 61.49 -21.06
CA THR A 19 8.34 60.38 -20.89
C THR A 19 8.21 59.75 -19.50
N GLY A 20 8.06 60.54 -18.44
CA GLY A 20 7.86 60.04 -17.07
C GLY A 20 6.57 59.23 -16.89
N ILE A 21 5.48 59.66 -17.52
CA ILE A 21 4.22 58.92 -17.46
C ILE A 21 4.31 57.59 -18.21
N GLN A 22 5.01 57.54 -19.35
CA GLN A 22 5.23 56.28 -20.08
C GLN A 22 6.05 55.29 -19.29
N PHE A 23 7.11 55.72 -18.59
CA PHE A 23 7.90 54.83 -17.70
C PHE A 23 7.09 54.32 -16.52
N LEU A 24 6.20 55.15 -15.95
CA LEU A 24 5.34 54.73 -14.83
C LEU A 24 4.30 53.70 -15.29
N ILE A 25 3.69 53.85 -16.45
CA ILE A 25 2.77 52.87 -17.03
C ILE A 25 3.48 51.55 -17.29
N LEU A 26 4.69 51.62 -17.87
CA LEU A 26 5.50 50.43 -18.15
C LEU A 26 5.88 49.68 -16.87
N ALA A 27 6.29 50.41 -15.82
CA ALA A 27 6.63 49.80 -14.51
C ALA A 27 5.42 49.12 -13.85
N VAL A 28 4.23 49.74 -13.92
CA VAL A 28 2.99 49.14 -13.41
C VAL A 28 2.61 47.89 -14.21
N LEU A 29 2.76 47.94 -15.53
CA LEU A 29 2.46 46.77 -16.38
C LEU A 29 3.39 45.59 -16.07
N ILE A 30 4.70 45.82 -15.91
CA ILE A 30 5.67 44.83 -15.53
C ILE A 30 5.35 44.27 -14.13
N GLY A 31 4.99 45.10 -13.17
CA GLY A 31 4.59 44.70 -11.82
C GLY A 31 3.34 43.81 -11.82
N VAL A 32 2.33 44.11 -12.63
CA VAL A 32 1.13 43.26 -12.75
C VAL A 32 1.46 41.89 -13.37
N ILE A 33 2.27 41.88 -14.43
CA ILE A 33 2.70 40.62 -15.06
C ILE A 33 3.52 39.78 -14.10
N ALA A 34 4.47 40.35 -13.34
CA ALA A 34 5.26 39.67 -12.36
C ALA A 34 4.39 39.09 -11.21
N ALA A 35 3.43 39.87 -10.72
CA ALA A 35 2.51 39.40 -9.68
C ALA A 35 1.61 38.25 -10.19
N ALA A 36 1.14 38.30 -11.42
CA ALA A 36 0.31 37.28 -12.04
C ALA A 36 1.12 35.95 -12.22
N THR A 37 2.38 36.05 -12.67
CA THR A 37 3.23 34.87 -12.86
C THR A 37 3.60 34.21 -11.55
N VAL A 38 3.94 34.97 -10.51
CA VAL A 38 4.24 34.43 -9.18
C VAL A 38 3.00 33.78 -8.55
N GLY A 39 1.83 34.45 -8.64
CA GLY A 39 0.58 33.91 -8.15
C GLY A 39 0.18 32.58 -8.82
N SER A 40 0.35 32.51 -10.14
CA SER A 40 0.10 31.27 -10.90
C SER A 40 1.03 30.14 -10.53
N ALA A 41 2.32 30.43 -10.34
CA ALA A 41 3.31 29.42 -9.96
C ALA A 41 3.03 28.85 -8.55
N VAL A 42 2.69 29.70 -7.59
CA VAL A 42 2.35 29.26 -6.23
C VAL A 42 1.04 28.45 -6.21
N GLY A 43 0.03 28.88 -6.97
CA GLY A 43 -1.24 28.16 -7.09
C GLY A 43 -1.06 26.78 -7.72
N LEU A 44 -0.23 26.67 -8.75
CA LEU A 44 0.03 25.41 -9.44
C LEU A 44 0.79 24.43 -8.54
N HIS A 45 1.80 24.88 -7.78
CA HIS A 45 2.52 24.05 -6.82
C HIS A 45 1.59 23.52 -5.72
N ALA A 46 0.77 24.37 -5.14
CA ALA A 46 -0.19 23.96 -4.12
C ALA A 46 -1.26 22.97 -4.64
N ALA A 47 -1.68 23.13 -5.89
CA ALA A 47 -2.60 22.19 -6.54
C ALA A 47 -1.94 20.86 -6.86
N MET A 48 -0.71 20.85 -7.33
CA MET A 48 0.06 19.63 -7.61
C MET A 48 0.35 18.84 -6.32
N ASP A 49 0.76 19.49 -5.24
CA ASP A 49 1.02 18.83 -3.95
C ASP A 49 -0.24 18.17 -3.39
N ARG A 50 -1.38 18.85 -3.44
CA ARG A 50 -2.66 18.27 -2.99
C ARG A 50 -3.09 17.09 -3.86
N SER A 51 -2.96 17.21 -5.17
CA SER A 51 -3.30 16.15 -6.11
C SER A 51 -2.41 14.93 -5.92
N THR A 52 -1.10 15.12 -5.75
CA THR A 52 -0.14 14.03 -5.54
C THR A 52 -0.39 13.33 -4.20
N GLN A 53 -0.63 14.09 -3.11
CA GLN A 53 -0.94 13.50 -1.81
C GLN A 53 -2.26 12.73 -1.82
N SER A 54 -3.30 13.24 -2.47
CA SER A 54 -4.56 12.52 -2.63
C SER A 54 -4.37 11.23 -3.42
N TYR A 55 -3.66 11.31 -4.55
CA TYR A 55 -3.39 10.14 -5.39
C TYR A 55 -2.60 9.05 -4.65
N VAL A 56 -1.53 9.42 -3.94
CA VAL A 56 -0.74 8.46 -3.14
C VAL A 56 -1.59 7.82 -2.04
N LYS A 57 -2.45 8.59 -1.38
CA LYS A 57 -3.36 8.08 -0.35
C LYS A 57 -4.39 7.12 -0.94
N ASP A 58 -4.97 7.46 -2.08
CA ASP A 58 -5.97 6.63 -2.74
C ASP A 58 -5.36 5.32 -3.24
N VAL A 59 -4.17 5.37 -3.85
CA VAL A 59 -3.41 4.18 -4.28
C VAL A 59 -3.03 3.30 -3.08
N ALA A 60 -2.55 3.91 -1.99
CA ALA A 60 -2.22 3.17 -0.78
C ALA A 60 -3.45 2.50 -0.15
N ALA A 61 -4.60 3.18 -0.12
CA ALA A 61 -5.85 2.62 0.37
C ALA A 61 -6.35 1.46 -0.52
N GLN A 62 -6.25 1.62 -1.84
CA GLN A 62 -6.62 0.56 -2.78
C GLN A 62 -5.71 -0.66 -2.65
N LEU A 63 -4.40 -0.45 -2.53
CA LEU A 63 -3.44 -1.54 -2.32
C LEU A 63 -3.69 -2.26 -1.01
N ALA A 64 -3.96 -1.53 0.08
CA ALA A 64 -4.30 -2.12 1.37
C ALA A 64 -5.58 -2.97 1.28
N ALA A 65 -6.62 -2.49 0.59
CA ALA A 65 -7.86 -3.23 0.38
C ALA A 65 -7.65 -4.49 -0.49
N ASP A 66 -6.79 -4.43 -1.52
CA ASP A 66 -6.46 -5.60 -2.34
C ASP A 66 -5.71 -6.67 -1.53
N ILE A 67 -4.73 -6.25 -0.70
CA ILE A 67 -4.01 -7.16 0.18
C ILE A 67 -4.96 -7.82 1.18
N ASP A 68 -5.83 -7.05 1.83
CA ASP A 68 -6.81 -7.56 2.79
C ASP A 68 -7.77 -8.56 2.12
N GLY A 69 -8.25 -8.24 0.91
CA GLY A 69 -9.06 -9.13 0.11
C GLY A 69 -8.37 -10.46 -0.22
N ARG A 70 -7.09 -10.43 -0.61
CA ARG A 70 -6.30 -11.64 -0.90
C ARG A 70 -6.06 -12.47 0.36
N LEU A 71 -5.72 -11.85 1.48
CA LEU A 71 -5.53 -12.55 2.75
C LEU A 71 -6.82 -13.24 3.21
N LYS A 72 -7.95 -12.56 3.07
CA LYS A 72 -9.25 -13.12 3.38
C LYS A 72 -9.57 -14.32 2.49
N ASN A 73 -9.41 -14.20 1.17
CA ASN A 73 -9.66 -15.29 0.24
C ASN A 73 -8.77 -16.51 0.55
N ASN A 74 -7.47 -16.31 0.80
CA ASN A 74 -6.57 -17.39 1.18
C ASN A 74 -7.02 -18.09 2.47
N SER A 75 -7.48 -17.31 3.46
CA SER A 75 -8.01 -17.88 4.70
C SER A 75 -9.30 -18.66 4.48
N ASP A 76 -10.22 -18.16 3.66
CA ASP A 76 -11.48 -18.85 3.31
C ASP A 76 -11.19 -20.18 2.57
N GLU A 77 -10.22 -20.20 1.66
CA GLU A 77 -9.77 -21.41 0.96
C GLU A 77 -9.17 -22.43 1.96
N LEU A 78 -8.34 -21.97 2.90
CA LEU A 78 -7.77 -22.83 3.92
C LEU A 78 -8.84 -23.40 4.85
N GLU A 79 -9.86 -22.64 5.23
CA GLU A 79 -10.99 -23.14 6.04
C GLU A 79 -11.73 -24.28 5.34
N LEU A 80 -12.02 -24.14 4.03
CA LEU A 80 -12.66 -25.20 3.24
C LEU A 80 -11.82 -26.47 3.20
N VAL A 81 -10.48 -26.34 3.08
CA VAL A 81 -9.56 -27.48 3.14
C VAL A 81 -9.55 -28.07 4.55
N GLY A 82 -9.51 -27.25 5.58
CA GLY A 82 -9.55 -27.68 6.97
C GLY A 82 -10.82 -28.46 7.31
N ASP A 83 -11.98 -27.96 6.90
CA ASP A 83 -13.25 -28.67 7.06
C ASP A 83 -13.27 -30.04 6.37
N SER A 84 -12.68 -30.11 5.20
CA SER A 84 -12.57 -31.36 4.47
C SER A 84 -11.59 -32.33 5.15
N LEU A 85 -10.49 -31.82 5.69
CA LEU A 85 -9.51 -32.59 6.42
C LEU A 85 -10.11 -33.23 7.69
N ILE A 86 -10.87 -32.45 8.45
CA ILE A 86 -11.54 -32.94 9.69
C ILE A 86 -12.55 -34.05 9.39
N ARG A 87 -13.15 -34.07 8.22
CA ARG A 87 -14.10 -35.11 7.79
C ARG A 87 -13.45 -36.37 7.21
N MET A 88 -12.11 -36.39 7.03
CA MET A 88 -11.43 -37.57 6.56
C MET A 88 -11.53 -38.73 7.54
N GLN A 89 -11.73 -39.94 7.04
CA GLN A 89 -11.80 -41.16 7.84
C GLN A 89 -10.41 -41.59 8.31
N ASP A 90 -9.41 -41.49 7.46
CA ASP A 90 -8.02 -41.73 7.77
C ASP A 90 -7.29 -40.43 8.02
N ARG A 91 -6.83 -40.23 9.24
CA ARG A 91 -6.07 -39.06 9.69
C ARG A 91 -4.62 -39.41 10.03
N GLY A 92 -4.10 -40.53 9.51
CA GLY A 92 -2.69 -40.84 9.61
C GLY A 92 -1.81 -39.79 8.97
N ASN A 93 -0.62 -39.54 9.49
CA ASN A 93 0.27 -38.46 9.01
C ASN A 93 0.56 -38.56 7.52
N GLU A 94 0.65 -39.75 6.95
CA GLU A 94 0.88 -39.98 5.53
C GLU A 94 -0.35 -39.60 4.71
N ALA A 95 -1.54 -40.02 5.10
CA ALA A 95 -2.79 -39.69 4.44
C ALA A 95 -3.08 -38.17 4.48
N VAL A 96 -2.79 -37.54 5.61
CA VAL A 96 -2.89 -36.07 5.76
C VAL A 96 -1.89 -35.39 4.83
N ARG A 97 -0.63 -35.81 4.80
CA ARG A 97 0.39 -35.23 3.92
C ARG A 97 0.00 -35.35 2.45
N ASP A 98 -0.43 -36.52 2.00
CA ASP A 98 -0.89 -36.74 0.61
C ASP A 98 -2.09 -35.84 0.26
N TYR A 99 -3.02 -35.69 1.20
CA TYR A 99 -4.15 -34.79 1.02
C TYR A 99 -3.70 -33.34 0.87
N LEU A 100 -2.84 -32.86 1.77
CA LEU A 100 -2.30 -31.49 1.73
C LEU A 100 -1.52 -31.25 0.44
N GLN A 101 -0.73 -32.21 -0.03
CA GLN A 101 0.06 -32.07 -1.26
C GLN A 101 -0.81 -31.93 -2.49
N ARG A 102 -1.91 -32.70 -2.58
CA ARG A 102 -2.90 -32.50 -3.66
C ARG A 102 -3.60 -31.16 -3.58
N LYS A 103 -3.92 -30.70 -2.38
CA LYS A 103 -4.61 -29.41 -2.16
C LYS A 103 -3.70 -28.22 -2.41
N SER A 104 -2.45 -28.26 -1.99
CA SER A 104 -1.47 -27.20 -2.26
C SER A 104 -1.26 -27.01 -3.76
N ALA A 105 -1.18 -28.10 -4.52
CA ALA A 105 -1.06 -28.04 -5.99
C ALA A 105 -2.32 -27.44 -6.68
N ILE A 106 -3.52 -27.71 -6.16
CA ILE A 106 -4.77 -27.18 -6.71
C ILE A 106 -4.93 -25.69 -6.40
N LEU A 107 -4.52 -25.27 -5.18
CA LEU A 107 -4.67 -23.90 -4.70
C LEU A 107 -3.48 -23.01 -5.03
N ASP A 108 -2.47 -23.57 -5.71
CA ASP A 108 -1.23 -22.87 -6.05
C ASP A 108 -0.54 -22.29 -4.80
N LEU A 109 -0.37 -23.16 -3.79
CA LEU A 109 0.32 -22.84 -2.54
C LEU A 109 1.68 -23.52 -2.51
N ASP A 110 2.72 -22.80 -2.08
CA ASP A 110 4.10 -23.32 -1.97
C ASP A 110 4.20 -24.39 -0.92
N PHE A 111 3.50 -24.21 0.18
CA PHE A 111 3.35 -25.25 1.18
C PHE A 111 2.00 -25.17 1.89
N MET A 112 1.64 -26.31 2.47
CA MET A 112 0.57 -26.42 3.46
C MET A 112 1.07 -27.26 4.64
N ALA A 113 0.61 -26.91 5.85
CA ALA A 113 0.94 -27.64 7.06
C ALA A 113 -0.24 -27.69 8.03
N VAL A 114 -0.40 -28.83 8.69
CA VAL A 114 -1.30 -29.01 9.84
C VAL A 114 -0.46 -29.02 11.11
N ILE A 115 -0.86 -28.24 12.07
CA ILE A 115 -0.23 -28.16 13.40
C ILE A 115 -1.24 -28.61 14.44
N GLY A 116 -0.99 -29.73 15.09
CA GLY A 116 -1.83 -30.25 16.18
C GLY A 116 -1.67 -29.45 17.47
N MET A 117 -2.68 -29.54 18.35
CA MET A 117 -2.59 -28.95 19.69
C MET A 117 -1.48 -29.61 20.52
N ASP A 118 -1.17 -30.87 20.27
CA ASP A 118 -0.08 -31.64 20.89
C ASP A 118 1.31 -31.25 20.39
N GLY A 119 1.39 -30.40 19.36
CA GLY A 119 2.64 -29.97 18.74
C GLY A 119 3.09 -30.81 17.56
N THR A 120 2.31 -31.80 17.14
CA THR A 120 2.58 -32.52 15.88
C THR A 120 2.46 -31.57 14.70
N VAL A 121 3.37 -31.72 13.74
CA VAL A 121 3.37 -30.94 12.48
C VAL A 121 3.42 -31.91 11.31
N VAL A 122 2.44 -31.81 10.42
CA VAL A 122 2.42 -32.51 9.15
C VAL A 122 2.46 -31.47 8.03
N SER A 123 3.56 -31.41 7.30
CA SER A 123 3.81 -30.42 6.27
C SER A 123 4.07 -31.06 4.91
N THR A 124 3.72 -30.37 3.83
CA THR A 124 4.09 -30.72 2.45
C THR A 124 5.54 -30.34 2.11
N SER A 125 6.16 -29.46 2.90
CA SER A 125 7.54 -29.02 2.75
C SER A 125 8.33 -29.36 4.00
N GLU A 126 9.54 -29.91 3.82
CA GLU A 126 10.48 -30.19 4.93
C GLU A 126 11.24 -28.92 5.37
N ALA A 127 11.21 -27.87 4.54
CA ALA A 127 11.99 -26.65 4.78
C ALA A 127 11.41 -25.73 5.87
N VAL A 128 10.24 -26.04 6.44
CA VAL A 128 9.56 -25.14 7.37
C VAL A 128 9.68 -25.66 8.79
N GLU A 129 10.80 -25.32 9.42
CA GLU A 129 10.99 -25.52 10.85
C GLU A 129 10.32 -24.40 11.66
N ASN A 130 9.86 -24.72 12.88
CA ASN A 130 9.32 -23.75 13.86
C ASN A 130 8.01 -23.03 13.48
N LEU A 131 7.18 -23.60 12.61
CA LEU A 131 5.86 -23.02 12.27
C LEU A 131 5.04 -22.64 13.53
N ARG A 132 5.10 -23.44 14.57
CA ARG A 132 4.33 -23.24 15.80
C ARG A 132 4.68 -21.94 16.53
N GLU A 133 5.89 -21.42 16.32
CA GLU A 133 6.34 -20.17 16.95
C GLU A 133 5.79 -18.92 16.27
N LEU A 134 5.30 -19.05 15.06
CA LEU A 134 4.72 -17.93 14.31
C LEU A 134 3.49 -17.38 15.04
N PRO A 135 3.38 -16.03 15.18
CA PRO A 135 2.26 -15.39 15.87
C PRO A 135 0.90 -15.79 15.31
N GLY A 136 0.75 -15.85 13.98
CA GLY A 136 -0.49 -16.23 13.33
C GLY A 136 -0.89 -17.68 13.64
N ILE A 137 0.07 -18.61 13.73
CA ILE A 137 -0.23 -19.99 14.13
C ILE A 137 -0.75 -20.06 15.57
N ARG A 138 -0.16 -19.29 16.47
CA ARG A 138 -0.65 -19.19 17.87
C ARG A 138 -2.07 -18.63 17.91
N ASP A 139 -2.38 -17.63 17.08
CA ASP A 139 -3.72 -17.11 16.95
C ASP A 139 -4.69 -18.17 16.45
N SER A 140 -4.29 -19.00 15.49
CA SER A 140 -5.14 -20.06 14.95
C SER A 140 -5.37 -21.18 15.97
N LEU A 141 -4.35 -21.55 16.74
CA LEU A 141 -4.51 -22.48 17.86
C LEU A 141 -5.39 -21.93 18.99
N ALA A 142 -5.53 -20.59 19.07
CA ALA A 142 -6.46 -19.90 19.98
C ALA A 142 -7.85 -19.63 19.35
N GLY A 143 -8.14 -20.19 18.17
CA GLY A 143 -9.44 -20.09 17.50
C GLY A 143 -9.64 -18.83 16.66
N ARG A 144 -8.60 -18.13 16.28
CA ARG A 144 -8.65 -16.94 15.41
C ARG A 144 -7.85 -17.20 14.13
N ARG A 145 -8.28 -16.58 13.03
CA ARG A 145 -7.44 -16.54 11.80
C ARG A 145 -6.15 -15.79 12.10
N GLY A 146 -5.04 -16.26 11.54
CA GLY A 146 -3.74 -15.66 11.75
C GLY A 146 -2.97 -15.42 10.45
N VAL A 147 -2.13 -14.41 10.47
CA VAL A 147 -1.18 -14.10 9.40
C VAL A 147 0.19 -13.88 10.02
N SER A 148 1.21 -14.44 9.41
CA SER A 148 2.60 -14.29 9.84
C SER A 148 3.50 -14.11 8.63
N PHE A 149 4.70 -13.63 8.87
CA PHE A 149 5.77 -13.62 7.89
C PHE A 149 6.79 -14.70 8.26
N LEU A 150 7.09 -15.57 7.31
CA LEU A 150 8.20 -16.50 7.38
C LEU A 150 9.39 -15.82 6.69
N ASP A 151 10.54 -15.78 7.35
CA ASP A 151 11.79 -15.17 6.84
C ASP A 151 11.64 -13.72 6.37
N GLY A 152 10.63 -13.02 6.87
CA GLY A 152 10.36 -11.61 6.54
C GLY A 152 9.80 -11.36 5.14
N GLN A 153 9.62 -12.37 4.32
CA GLN A 153 9.17 -12.23 2.92
C GLN A 153 7.93 -13.07 2.58
N THR A 154 7.87 -14.32 3.05
CA THR A 154 6.79 -15.24 2.75
C THR A 154 5.60 -15.01 3.69
N ILE A 155 4.43 -14.74 3.14
CA ILE A 155 3.21 -14.58 3.93
C ILE A 155 2.61 -15.97 4.20
N VAL A 156 2.43 -16.29 5.46
CA VAL A 156 1.78 -17.51 5.94
C VAL A 156 0.42 -17.14 6.50
N CYS A 157 -0.64 -17.61 5.86
CA CYS A 157 -2.00 -17.54 6.38
C CYS A 157 -2.27 -18.82 7.20
N SER A 158 -3.01 -18.69 8.28
CA SER A 158 -3.41 -19.83 9.09
C SER A 158 -4.82 -19.70 9.60
N VAL A 159 -5.48 -20.84 9.74
CA VAL A 159 -6.87 -20.94 10.21
C VAL A 159 -7.01 -22.02 11.26
N PRO A 160 -7.91 -21.87 12.24
CA PRO A 160 -8.16 -22.90 13.23
C PRO A 160 -8.87 -24.10 12.60
N LEU A 161 -8.51 -25.29 13.04
CA LEU A 161 -9.21 -26.53 12.73
C LEU A 161 -10.17 -26.86 13.86
N TYR A 162 -11.44 -26.98 13.54
CA TYR A 162 -12.50 -27.26 14.52
C TYR A 162 -13.04 -28.67 14.39
N GLU A 163 -13.16 -29.36 15.51
CA GLU A 163 -13.96 -30.58 15.64
C GLU A 163 -15.15 -30.26 16.57
N GLY A 164 -16.30 -30.00 15.96
CA GLY A 164 -17.43 -29.39 16.67
C GLY A 164 -17.11 -27.94 17.06
N GLU A 165 -17.17 -27.63 18.35
CA GLU A 165 -16.82 -26.29 18.87
C GLU A 165 -15.39 -26.19 19.40
N LYS A 166 -14.63 -27.29 19.36
CA LYS A 166 -13.28 -27.36 19.92
C LYS A 166 -12.23 -27.19 18.85
N VAL A 167 -11.26 -26.30 19.08
CA VAL A 167 -10.03 -26.22 18.26
C VAL A 167 -9.18 -27.45 18.53
N VAL A 168 -8.86 -28.19 17.47
CA VAL A 168 -8.01 -29.39 17.51
C VAL A 168 -6.64 -29.19 16.86
N GLY A 169 -6.46 -28.06 16.18
CA GLY A 169 -5.21 -27.72 15.53
C GLY A 169 -5.34 -26.44 14.72
N ALA A 170 -4.34 -26.18 13.91
CA ALA A 170 -4.32 -25.11 12.91
C ALA A 170 -3.90 -25.65 11.55
N LEU A 171 -4.47 -25.13 10.48
CA LEU A 171 -4.01 -25.34 9.11
C LEU A 171 -3.33 -24.05 8.64
N ALA A 172 -2.12 -24.18 8.11
CA ALA A 172 -1.36 -23.09 7.56
C ALA A 172 -1.05 -23.33 6.08
N GLY A 173 -0.92 -22.25 5.33
CA GLY A 173 -0.47 -22.27 3.95
C GLY A 173 0.20 -20.97 3.56
N SER A 174 1.12 -21.04 2.61
CA SER A 174 1.76 -19.87 2.02
C SER A 174 1.64 -19.90 0.51
N ARG A 175 1.61 -18.69 -0.07
CA ARG A 175 1.74 -18.47 -1.51
C ARG A 175 2.89 -17.52 -1.72
N GLU A 176 3.87 -17.91 -2.54
CA GLU A 176 4.96 -17.04 -2.92
C GLU A 176 4.43 -15.86 -3.75
N LYS A 177 5.03 -14.72 -3.55
CA LYS A 177 4.68 -13.53 -4.28
C LYS A 177 5.45 -13.56 -5.61
N GLU A 178 4.74 -13.77 -6.74
CA GLU A 178 5.30 -13.41 -8.05
C GLU A 178 5.55 -11.91 -8.17
#